data_4546676c808e12712f40eb2e85b50aa6
#
_entry.id   4546676c808e12712f40eb2e85b50aa6
#
_cell.length_a   1.000
_cell.length_b   1.000
_cell.length_c   1.000
_cell.angle_alpha   90.00
_cell.angle_beta   90.00
_cell.angle_gamma   90.00
#
_symmetry.space_group_name_H-M   'P 1'
#
loop_
_entity.id
_entity.type
_entity.pdbx_description
1 polymer ?
#
loop_
_entity_poly.entity_id
_entity_poly.type
_entity_poly.pdbx_seq_one_letter_code
_entity_poly.pdbx_strand_id
1 'polypeptide(L)'
;MSNSALGTPITLGHHTLKNRIVLPPLTRQRSAQPGDIATDLMALYYRQRATAGFMVSEGTQIEPRGQGYAWTPGIYTPEQIDGWRTVTDAVHAEGGVIFAQLWHVGRVSHHELQPDGAAPVAPSAIQPQQAKAFVATGPGTGKLVQPPEPRALATAEVKELVGLYAQAAKNALAAGFDGVEIHSANGYLVNQFISAHSNQRDDEYGGSLHNRLRFLREIVEAVAEVVGPQRLGVRFAPLFSGTDQDRVYIGLVEEDPHHTYIEAIKVLEAAGIAYVSIAEADWDNAPELPESFRQAVRDTFSGRIIYAGRYTAERGVRLVEAGLADLIAFGRPYIANPDLPQRLLNGWPLNPLNADGLYGGTEVGFTDYPVYAG
;
A
#
# COMPACT_ATOMS: atom_id res chain seq x y z
N MET A 1 -8.72 27.41 12.23
CA MET A 1 -7.90 26.60 13.14
C MET A 1 -6.54 26.43 12.51
N SER A 2 -5.47 26.58 13.25
CA SER A 2 -4.12 26.44 12.70
C SER A 2 -3.87 24.94 12.41
N ASN A 3 -3.37 24.61 11.22
CA ASN A 3 -3.01 23.24 10.84
C ASN A 3 -1.70 22.77 11.53
N SER A 4 -1.42 23.35 12.69
CA SER A 4 -0.15 23.19 13.42
C SER A 4 0.14 21.74 13.83
N ALA A 5 -0.88 20.97 14.20
CA ALA A 5 -0.69 19.57 14.62
C ALA A 5 -0.08 18.71 13.52
N LEU A 6 -0.49 18.89 12.24
CA LEU A 6 0.09 18.17 11.10
C LEU A 6 1.52 18.62 10.77
N GLY A 7 1.90 19.84 11.16
CA GLY A 7 3.25 20.38 10.96
C GLY A 7 4.26 19.98 12.05
N THR A 8 3.83 19.29 13.11
CA THR A 8 4.73 18.91 14.21
C THR A 8 5.58 17.69 13.84
N PRO A 9 6.88 17.70 14.19
CA PRO A 9 7.72 16.52 14.04
C PRO A 9 7.21 15.32 14.83
N ILE A 10 7.53 14.11 14.36
CA ILE A 10 7.20 12.86 15.04
C ILE A 10 8.26 11.79 14.72
N THR A 11 8.50 10.88 15.65
CA THR A 11 9.39 9.74 15.42
C THR A 11 8.60 8.56 14.83
N LEU A 12 9.09 7.98 13.75
CA LEU A 12 8.65 6.72 13.16
C LEU A 12 9.84 5.77 13.07
N GLY A 13 9.83 4.70 13.86
CA GLY A 13 10.99 3.83 13.97
C GLY A 13 12.24 4.61 14.37
N HIS A 14 13.24 4.61 13.50
CA HIS A 14 14.52 5.33 13.74
C HIS A 14 14.54 6.72 13.09
N HIS A 15 13.48 7.16 12.42
CA HIS A 15 13.42 8.41 11.67
C HIS A 15 12.66 9.48 12.45
N THR A 16 13.20 10.69 12.50
CA THR A 16 12.46 11.88 12.93
C THR A 16 11.86 12.53 11.70
N LEU A 17 10.54 12.40 11.56
CA LEU A 17 9.78 12.98 10.46
C LEU A 17 9.53 14.46 10.73
N LYS A 18 9.66 15.28 9.68
CA LYS A 18 9.53 16.75 9.75
C LYS A 18 8.09 17.25 9.92
N ASN A 19 7.10 16.43 9.56
CA ASN A 19 5.67 16.70 9.71
C ASN A 19 4.90 15.36 9.73
N ARG A 20 3.57 15.42 9.91
CA ARG A 20 2.69 14.24 9.99
C ARG A 20 1.90 13.96 8.71
N ILE A 21 2.34 14.53 7.58
CA ILE A 21 1.68 14.41 6.28
C ILE A 21 2.38 13.34 5.46
N VAL A 22 1.63 12.33 5.02
CA VAL A 22 2.15 11.13 4.36
C VAL A 22 1.73 11.09 2.89
N LEU A 23 2.68 10.78 2.00
CA LEU A 23 2.37 10.28 0.66
C LEU A 23 2.11 8.77 0.75
N PRO A 24 0.85 8.33 0.63
CA PRO A 24 0.52 6.90 0.67
C PRO A 24 0.96 6.19 -0.61
N PRO A 25 0.98 4.85 -0.63
CA PRO A 25 1.19 4.09 -1.84
C PRO A 25 0.11 4.39 -2.88
N LEU A 26 0.53 4.79 -4.07
CA LEU A 26 -0.33 5.14 -5.20
C LEU A 26 0.23 4.51 -6.47
N THR A 27 -0.46 3.55 -7.04
CA THR A 27 -0.09 2.94 -8.32
C THR A 27 -0.15 3.97 -9.43
N ARG A 28 0.96 4.17 -10.16
CA ARG A 28 1.07 5.15 -11.24
C ARG A 28 1.40 4.54 -12.60
N GLN A 29 1.84 3.27 -12.66
CA GLN A 29 2.06 2.48 -13.88
C GLN A 29 3.04 3.15 -14.86
N ARG A 30 4.24 3.52 -14.41
CA ARG A 30 5.28 4.18 -15.23
C ARG A 30 6.63 3.48 -15.18
N SER A 31 6.66 2.19 -14.81
CA SER A 31 7.89 1.40 -14.91
C SER A 31 8.32 1.17 -16.36
N ALA A 32 9.62 1.08 -16.60
CA ALA A 32 10.18 0.78 -17.90
C ALA A 32 9.91 -0.68 -18.29
N GLN A 33 9.67 -0.87 -19.58
CA GLN A 33 9.40 -2.17 -20.19
C GLN A 33 10.44 -2.52 -21.27
N PRO A 34 10.83 -3.78 -21.40
CA PRO A 34 10.48 -4.89 -20.50
C PRO A 34 11.21 -4.80 -19.15
N GLY A 35 10.71 -5.52 -18.15
CA GLY A 35 11.41 -5.73 -16.89
C GLY A 35 10.81 -5.03 -15.67
N ASP A 36 9.77 -4.21 -15.83
CA ASP A 36 9.07 -3.53 -14.71
C ASP A 36 10.03 -2.74 -13.80
N ILE A 37 10.94 -1.97 -14.43
CA ILE A 37 12.03 -1.27 -13.77
C ILE A 37 11.60 0.16 -13.43
N ALA A 38 11.88 0.61 -12.20
CA ALA A 38 11.65 2.00 -11.81
C ALA A 38 12.54 2.96 -12.65
N THR A 39 11.98 4.11 -13.01
CA THR A 39 12.57 5.03 -14.01
C THR A 39 13.06 6.34 -13.38
N ASP A 40 13.88 7.10 -14.13
CA ASP A 40 14.27 8.46 -13.75
C ASP A 40 13.06 9.39 -13.59
N LEU A 41 11.99 9.17 -14.37
CA LEU A 41 10.74 9.91 -14.23
C LEU A 41 10.07 9.61 -12.89
N MET A 42 10.10 8.35 -12.43
CA MET A 42 9.64 7.99 -11.09
C MET A 42 10.53 8.60 -10.00
N ALA A 43 11.86 8.62 -10.21
CA ALA A 43 12.78 9.29 -9.28
C ALA A 43 12.45 10.78 -9.15
N LEU A 44 12.18 11.47 -10.26
CA LEU A 44 11.74 12.87 -10.23
C LEU A 44 10.40 13.04 -9.47
N TYR A 45 9.43 12.15 -9.70
CA TYR A 45 8.12 12.19 -9.03
C TYR A 45 8.25 12.11 -7.50
N TYR A 46 9.01 11.15 -6.99
CA TYR A 46 9.21 10.99 -5.55
C TYR A 46 10.07 12.12 -4.97
N ARG A 47 11.11 12.55 -5.67
CA ARG A 47 11.96 13.69 -5.26
C ARG A 47 11.15 14.97 -5.08
N GLN A 48 10.26 15.29 -6.03
CA GLN A 48 9.38 16.47 -5.94
C GLN A 48 8.50 16.47 -4.68
N ARG A 49 8.21 15.29 -4.13
CA ARG A 49 7.33 15.08 -2.96
C ARG A 49 8.09 14.81 -1.67
N ALA A 50 9.41 14.96 -1.67
CA ALA A 50 10.27 14.70 -0.53
C ALA A 50 10.04 15.66 0.66
N THR A 51 9.20 16.67 0.52
CA THR A 51 8.72 17.53 1.62
C THR A 51 7.71 16.81 2.53
N ALA A 52 7.19 15.65 2.11
CA ALA A 52 6.39 14.77 2.96
C ALA A 52 7.15 14.45 4.26
N GLY A 53 6.42 14.32 5.36
CA GLY A 53 6.98 13.74 6.57
C GLY A 53 7.45 12.31 6.32
N PHE A 54 6.65 11.56 5.55
CA PHE A 54 6.90 10.16 5.25
C PHE A 54 6.29 9.80 3.88
N MET A 55 6.96 8.93 3.14
CA MET A 55 6.46 8.42 1.85
C MET A 55 6.46 6.89 1.83
N VAL A 56 5.45 6.32 1.17
CA VAL A 56 5.44 4.90 0.80
C VAL A 56 5.37 4.83 -0.72
N SER A 57 6.20 3.99 -1.32
CA SER A 57 6.23 3.78 -2.78
C SER A 57 4.88 3.25 -3.28
N GLU A 58 4.64 3.37 -4.56
CA GLU A 58 3.60 2.56 -5.22
C GLU A 58 3.81 1.07 -4.95
N GLY A 59 2.72 0.29 -5.04
CA GLY A 59 2.77 -1.16 -4.89
C GLY A 59 3.83 -1.76 -5.82
N THR A 60 4.75 -2.52 -5.24
CA THR A 60 5.94 -3.06 -5.89
C THR A 60 5.91 -4.56 -5.76
N GLN A 61 5.74 -5.28 -6.88
CA GLN A 61 5.59 -6.73 -6.83
C GLN A 61 6.86 -7.44 -6.36
N ILE A 62 6.66 -8.44 -5.48
CA ILE A 62 7.74 -9.24 -4.88
C ILE A 62 8.26 -10.34 -5.79
N GLU A 63 7.48 -10.72 -6.80
CA GLU A 63 7.78 -11.75 -7.80
C GLU A 63 6.94 -11.51 -9.07
N PRO A 64 7.24 -12.18 -10.20
CA PRO A 64 6.47 -12.00 -11.44
C PRO A 64 4.98 -12.32 -11.32
N ARG A 65 4.59 -13.35 -10.53
CA ARG A 65 3.18 -13.70 -10.30
C ARG A 65 2.40 -12.65 -9.50
N GLY A 66 3.11 -11.74 -8.84
CA GLY A 66 2.51 -10.67 -8.04
C GLY A 66 1.93 -9.51 -8.84
N GLN A 67 2.06 -9.48 -10.17
CA GLN A 67 1.59 -8.39 -11.02
C GLN A 67 0.12 -8.53 -11.39
N GLY A 68 -0.67 -7.47 -11.22
CA GLY A 68 -2.08 -7.41 -11.62
C GLY A 68 -2.42 -6.26 -12.56
N TYR A 69 -1.48 -5.36 -12.76
CA TYR A 69 -1.63 -4.16 -13.59
C TYR A 69 -0.36 -3.95 -14.39
N ALA A 70 -0.50 -3.78 -15.70
CA ALA A 70 0.64 -3.52 -16.58
C ALA A 70 1.43 -2.29 -16.10
N TRP A 71 2.75 -2.33 -16.29
CA TRP A 71 3.69 -1.24 -15.99
C TRP A 71 3.82 -0.87 -14.50
N THR A 72 3.43 -1.76 -13.61
CA THR A 72 3.76 -1.64 -12.18
C THR A 72 5.17 -2.17 -11.93
N PRO A 73 5.95 -1.54 -11.02
CA PRO A 73 7.33 -1.92 -10.81
C PRO A 73 7.49 -3.18 -9.95
N GLY A 74 8.59 -3.90 -10.14
CA GLY A 74 9.00 -5.01 -9.31
C GLY A 74 10.19 -4.68 -8.39
N ILE A 75 10.55 -5.63 -7.51
CA ILE A 75 11.71 -5.55 -6.60
C ILE A 75 12.43 -6.91 -6.46
N TYR A 76 12.40 -7.73 -7.49
CA TYR A 76 12.89 -9.12 -7.46
C TYR A 76 14.06 -9.39 -8.43
N THR A 77 14.44 -8.42 -9.27
CA THR A 77 15.63 -8.52 -10.14
C THR A 77 16.69 -7.49 -9.77
N PRO A 78 17.97 -7.71 -10.11
CA PRO A 78 19.04 -6.73 -9.90
C PRO A 78 18.75 -5.40 -10.57
N GLU A 79 18.21 -5.41 -11.79
CA GLU A 79 17.88 -4.22 -12.57
C GLU A 79 16.75 -3.40 -11.90
N GLN A 80 15.77 -4.08 -11.32
CA GLN A 80 14.70 -3.41 -10.55
C GLN A 80 15.25 -2.77 -9.27
N ILE A 81 16.18 -3.45 -8.58
CA ILE A 81 16.85 -2.93 -7.38
C ILE A 81 17.65 -1.67 -7.74
N ASP A 82 18.37 -1.68 -8.85
CA ASP A 82 19.15 -0.53 -9.31
C ASP A 82 18.27 0.64 -9.74
N GLY A 83 17.14 0.36 -10.41
CA GLY A 83 16.14 1.38 -10.75
C GLY A 83 15.56 2.03 -9.50
N TRP A 84 15.19 1.25 -8.48
CA TRP A 84 14.70 1.79 -7.22
C TRP A 84 15.78 2.56 -6.45
N ARG A 85 17.07 2.18 -6.55
CA ARG A 85 18.16 2.94 -5.94
C ARG A 85 18.23 4.38 -6.49
N THR A 86 18.02 4.57 -7.77
CA THR A 86 17.92 5.91 -8.37
C THR A 86 16.79 6.74 -7.72
N VAL A 87 15.66 6.11 -7.41
CA VAL A 87 14.55 6.76 -6.72
C VAL A 87 14.90 7.13 -5.29
N THR A 88 15.42 6.18 -4.51
CA THR A 88 15.75 6.41 -3.09
C THR A 88 16.86 7.44 -2.92
N ASP A 89 17.89 7.41 -3.77
CA ASP A 89 18.96 8.40 -3.77
C ASP A 89 18.41 9.82 -4.03
N ALA A 90 17.50 9.96 -5.00
CA ALA A 90 16.86 11.24 -5.31
C ALA A 90 16.00 11.77 -4.15
N VAL A 91 15.29 10.89 -3.43
CA VAL A 91 14.50 11.24 -2.25
C VAL A 91 15.39 11.63 -1.07
N HIS A 92 16.44 10.86 -0.81
CA HIS A 92 17.38 11.12 0.27
C HIS A 92 18.17 12.41 0.07
N ALA A 93 18.51 12.76 -1.19
CA ALA A 93 19.16 14.03 -1.50
C ALA A 93 18.33 15.25 -1.05
N GLU A 94 17.01 15.13 -0.95
CA GLU A 94 16.09 16.15 -0.42
C GLU A 94 15.73 15.93 1.06
N GLY A 95 16.39 14.98 1.74
CA GLY A 95 16.12 14.65 3.15
C GLY A 95 14.75 14.01 3.38
N GLY A 96 14.21 13.31 2.39
CA GLY A 96 12.98 12.53 2.48
C GLY A 96 13.18 11.16 3.12
N VAL A 97 12.09 10.55 3.61
CA VAL A 97 12.05 9.18 4.13
C VAL A 97 11.04 8.39 3.30
N ILE A 98 11.47 7.23 2.76
CA ILE A 98 10.64 6.42 1.87
C ILE A 98 10.74 4.92 2.18
N PHE A 99 9.58 4.27 2.34
CA PHE A 99 9.45 2.81 2.48
C PHE A 99 8.91 2.20 1.19
N ALA A 100 9.35 0.98 0.86
CA ALA A 100 8.80 0.23 -0.27
C ALA A 100 7.50 -0.47 0.13
N GLN A 101 6.42 -0.36 -0.65
CA GLN A 101 5.25 -1.22 -0.44
C GLN A 101 5.45 -2.55 -1.17
N LEU A 102 5.60 -3.63 -0.42
CA LEU A 102 5.71 -5.00 -0.93
C LEU A 102 4.32 -5.54 -1.29
N TRP A 103 4.17 -5.96 -2.52
CA TRP A 103 2.87 -6.26 -3.10
C TRP A 103 2.83 -7.62 -3.82
N HIS A 104 1.75 -8.32 -3.64
CA HIS A 104 1.33 -9.45 -4.46
C HIS A 104 -0.18 -9.41 -4.61
N VAL A 105 -0.66 -9.30 -5.84
CA VAL A 105 -2.10 -9.10 -6.11
C VAL A 105 -2.96 -10.34 -5.91
N GLY A 106 -2.35 -11.52 -5.81
CA GLY A 106 -3.08 -12.78 -5.71
C GLY A 106 -4.00 -12.99 -6.92
N ARG A 107 -5.28 -13.22 -6.68
CA ARG A 107 -6.30 -13.49 -7.72
C ARG A 107 -6.65 -12.28 -8.60
N VAL A 108 -6.20 -11.06 -8.23
CA VAL A 108 -6.48 -9.84 -9.00
C VAL A 108 -5.42 -9.67 -10.09
N SER A 109 -5.36 -10.63 -11.01
CA SER A 109 -4.46 -10.65 -12.15
C SER A 109 -5.12 -11.32 -13.38
N HIS A 110 -4.37 -11.48 -14.45
CA HIS A 110 -4.85 -12.08 -15.68
C HIS A 110 -3.74 -12.91 -16.34
N HIS A 111 -4.09 -13.89 -17.16
CA HIS A 111 -3.13 -14.74 -17.89
C HIS A 111 -2.06 -13.94 -18.65
N GLU A 112 -2.43 -12.79 -19.20
CA GLU A 112 -1.50 -11.90 -19.93
C GLU A 112 -0.43 -11.23 -19.05
N LEU A 113 -0.59 -11.26 -17.72
CA LEU A 113 0.33 -10.69 -16.74
C LEU A 113 1.10 -11.77 -15.97
N GLN A 114 0.75 -13.03 -16.17
CA GLN A 114 1.36 -14.14 -15.45
C GLN A 114 2.45 -14.82 -16.28
N PRO A 115 3.52 -15.32 -15.65
CA PRO A 115 4.51 -16.12 -16.33
C PRO A 115 3.84 -17.27 -17.12
N ASP A 116 4.28 -17.49 -18.35
CA ASP A 116 3.82 -18.55 -19.25
C ASP A 116 2.29 -18.59 -19.48
N GLY A 117 1.60 -17.46 -19.25
CA GLY A 117 0.14 -17.38 -19.38
C GLY A 117 -0.62 -18.21 -18.36
N ALA A 118 -0.02 -18.49 -17.20
CA ALA A 118 -0.63 -19.28 -16.14
C ALA A 118 -1.86 -18.60 -15.52
N ALA A 119 -2.66 -19.33 -14.76
CA ALA A 119 -3.70 -18.74 -13.94
C ALA A 119 -3.08 -17.98 -12.75
N PRO A 120 -3.67 -16.85 -12.33
CA PRO A 120 -3.29 -16.20 -11.07
C PRO A 120 -3.40 -17.17 -9.89
N VAL A 121 -2.69 -16.89 -8.81
CA VAL A 121 -2.72 -17.71 -7.59
C VAL A 121 -3.52 -17.04 -6.48
N ALA A 122 -4.11 -17.84 -5.60
CA ALA A 122 -4.90 -17.35 -4.46
C ALA A 122 -4.93 -18.38 -3.33
N PRO A 123 -5.46 -18.04 -2.14
CA PRO A 123 -5.70 -19.03 -1.09
C PRO A 123 -6.61 -20.16 -1.55
N SER A 124 -7.63 -19.86 -2.32
CA SER A 124 -8.62 -20.80 -2.87
C SER A 124 -9.00 -20.42 -4.31
N ALA A 125 -9.49 -21.39 -5.08
CA ALA A 125 -9.90 -21.20 -6.48
C ALA A 125 -11.24 -20.48 -6.58
N ILE A 126 -11.31 -19.22 -6.15
CA ILE A 126 -12.52 -18.39 -6.13
C ILE A 126 -12.28 -17.15 -6.97
N GLN A 127 -12.97 -17.07 -8.12
CA GLN A 127 -12.87 -15.93 -9.02
C GLN A 127 -13.40 -14.64 -8.37
N PRO A 128 -12.66 -13.52 -8.41
CA PRO A 128 -13.18 -12.25 -7.93
C PRO A 128 -14.22 -11.70 -8.93
N GLN A 129 -15.35 -11.21 -8.40
CA GLN A 129 -16.48 -10.82 -9.26
C GLN A 129 -16.39 -9.38 -9.76
N GLN A 130 -15.91 -8.45 -8.92
CA GLN A 130 -15.91 -7.01 -9.25
C GLN A 130 -14.52 -6.46 -9.53
N ALA A 131 -13.46 -7.10 -9.02
CA ALA A 131 -12.09 -6.68 -9.28
C ALA A 131 -11.74 -6.77 -10.77
N LYS A 132 -10.88 -5.87 -11.24
CA LYS A 132 -10.33 -5.85 -12.59
C LYS A 132 -8.82 -5.86 -12.54
N ALA A 133 -8.20 -6.58 -13.45
CA ALA A 133 -6.80 -6.44 -13.80
C ALA A 133 -6.65 -5.47 -14.98
N PHE A 134 -5.47 -4.92 -15.18
CA PHE A 134 -5.20 -4.02 -16.30
C PHE A 134 -4.07 -4.61 -17.16
N VAL A 135 -4.39 -4.95 -18.41
CA VAL A 135 -3.44 -5.55 -19.37
C VAL A 135 -3.05 -4.55 -20.45
N ALA A 136 -1.79 -4.60 -20.87
CA ALA A 136 -1.30 -3.80 -21.98
C ALA A 136 -1.89 -4.32 -23.31
N THR A 137 -2.27 -3.41 -24.20
CA THR A 137 -2.72 -3.72 -25.58
C THR A 137 -1.75 -3.16 -26.63
N GLY A 138 -0.77 -2.39 -26.19
CA GLY A 138 0.28 -1.75 -26.98
C GLY A 138 1.08 -0.79 -26.12
N PRO A 139 2.11 -0.12 -26.67
CA PRO A 139 2.90 0.88 -25.95
C PRO A 139 1.99 1.99 -25.39
N GLY A 140 1.96 2.14 -24.07
CA GLY A 140 1.17 3.15 -23.37
C GLY A 140 -0.35 2.98 -23.46
N THR A 141 -0.84 1.87 -23.99
CA THR A 141 -2.28 1.57 -24.11
C THR A 141 -2.63 0.26 -23.43
N GLY A 142 -3.78 0.21 -22.79
CA GLY A 142 -4.24 -1.00 -22.10
C GLY A 142 -5.75 -1.00 -21.87
N LYS A 143 -6.23 -2.06 -21.28
CA LYS A 143 -7.64 -2.24 -20.94
C LYS A 143 -7.83 -2.96 -19.61
N LEU A 144 -8.93 -2.67 -18.94
CA LEU A 144 -9.40 -3.45 -17.80
C LEU A 144 -9.98 -4.77 -18.27
N VAL A 145 -9.58 -5.85 -17.61
CA VAL A 145 -10.05 -7.22 -17.90
C VAL A 145 -10.57 -7.89 -16.64
N GLN A 146 -11.51 -8.81 -16.79
CA GLN A 146 -11.97 -9.64 -15.68
C GLN A 146 -10.89 -10.66 -15.33
N PRO A 147 -10.45 -10.76 -14.08
CA PRO A 147 -9.58 -11.85 -13.64
C PRO A 147 -10.26 -13.22 -13.88
N PRO A 148 -9.51 -14.23 -14.35
CA PRO A 148 -10.03 -15.60 -14.45
C PRO A 148 -10.15 -16.22 -13.05
N GLU A 149 -10.71 -17.42 -12.98
CA GLU A 149 -10.62 -18.25 -11.78
C GLU A 149 -9.14 -18.51 -11.45
N PRO A 150 -8.69 -18.20 -10.22
CA PRO A 150 -7.31 -18.44 -9.83
C PRO A 150 -7.06 -19.91 -9.50
N ARG A 151 -5.82 -20.30 -9.51
CA ARG A 151 -5.36 -21.57 -8.94
C ARG A 151 -5.14 -21.44 -7.45
N ALA A 152 -5.66 -22.38 -6.65
CA ALA A 152 -5.34 -22.45 -5.24
C ALA A 152 -3.86 -22.76 -5.00
N LEU A 153 -3.22 -22.02 -4.10
CA LEU A 153 -1.84 -22.28 -3.67
C LEU A 153 -1.76 -23.58 -2.86
N ALA A 154 -0.78 -24.43 -3.16
CA ALA A 154 -0.42 -25.52 -2.26
C ALA A 154 0.20 -24.97 -0.96
N THR A 155 0.10 -25.70 0.15
CA THR A 155 0.67 -25.28 1.45
C THR A 155 2.16 -24.99 1.37
N ALA A 156 2.93 -25.75 0.58
CA ALA A 156 4.35 -25.50 0.35
C ALA A 156 4.59 -24.15 -0.37
N GLU A 157 3.75 -23.80 -1.35
CA GLU A 157 3.85 -22.54 -2.07
C GLU A 157 3.54 -21.33 -1.16
N VAL A 158 2.61 -21.48 -0.20
CA VAL A 158 2.35 -20.43 0.79
C VAL A 158 3.60 -20.15 1.63
N LYS A 159 4.31 -21.20 2.05
CA LYS A 159 5.59 -21.07 2.78
C LYS A 159 6.71 -20.46 1.93
N GLU A 160 6.76 -20.79 0.64
CA GLU A 160 7.71 -20.15 -0.30
C GLU A 160 7.42 -18.65 -0.43
N LEU A 161 6.16 -18.25 -0.51
CA LEU A 161 5.76 -16.83 -0.59
C LEU A 161 6.21 -16.03 0.63
N VAL A 162 6.16 -16.60 1.84
CA VAL A 162 6.73 -15.97 3.04
C VAL A 162 8.21 -15.64 2.82
N GLY A 163 8.97 -16.59 2.28
CA GLY A 163 10.38 -16.40 1.92
C GLY A 163 10.59 -15.32 0.85
N LEU A 164 9.68 -15.22 -0.14
CA LEU A 164 9.75 -14.19 -1.18
C LEU A 164 9.46 -12.79 -0.64
N TYR A 165 8.55 -12.63 0.32
CA TYR A 165 8.37 -11.35 1.02
C TYR A 165 9.63 -10.93 1.78
N ALA A 166 10.28 -11.87 2.49
CA ALA A 166 11.54 -11.59 3.19
C ALA A 166 12.67 -11.25 2.19
N GLN A 167 12.75 -11.93 1.05
CA GLN A 167 13.74 -11.62 0.01
C GLN A 167 13.47 -10.24 -0.62
N ALA A 168 12.21 -9.91 -0.90
CA ALA A 168 11.84 -8.59 -1.41
C ALA A 168 12.17 -7.46 -0.41
N ALA A 169 11.99 -7.71 0.88
CA ALA A 169 12.40 -6.77 1.93
C ALA A 169 13.92 -6.56 1.95
N LYS A 170 14.71 -7.63 1.78
CA LYS A 170 16.17 -7.54 1.64
C LYS A 170 16.56 -6.73 0.39
N ASN A 171 15.88 -6.97 -0.73
CA ASN A 171 16.09 -6.23 -1.98
C ASN A 171 15.75 -4.74 -1.81
N ALA A 172 14.67 -4.42 -1.08
CA ALA A 172 14.29 -3.04 -0.80
C ALA A 172 15.37 -2.29 0.01
N LEU A 173 15.94 -2.93 1.03
CA LEU A 173 17.09 -2.35 1.75
C LEU A 173 18.31 -2.18 0.83
N ALA A 174 18.58 -3.14 -0.04
CA ALA A 174 19.68 -3.03 -1.03
C ALA A 174 19.42 -1.90 -2.05
N ALA A 175 18.17 -1.60 -2.36
CA ALA A 175 17.76 -0.47 -3.18
C ALA A 175 17.77 0.88 -2.43
N GLY A 176 18.12 0.90 -1.13
CA GLY A 176 18.22 2.12 -0.35
C GLY A 176 16.93 2.58 0.34
N PHE A 177 15.85 1.80 0.31
CA PHE A 177 14.64 2.14 1.07
C PHE A 177 14.92 2.15 2.58
N ASP A 178 14.29 3.06 3.29
CA ASP A 178 14.40 3.21 4.74
C ASP A 178 13.69 2.08 5.52
N GLY A 179 12.77 1.38 4.86
CA GLY A 179 12.02 0.25 5.38
C GLY A 179 11.01 -0.25 4.36
N VAL A 180 10.07 -1.08 4.81
CA VAL A 180 9.04 -1.67 3.95
C VAL A 180 7.65 -1.62 4.58
N GLU A 181 6.62 -1.62 3.74
CA GLU A 181 5.22 -1.79 4.12
C GLU A 181 4.67 -3.05 3.45
N ILE A 182 4.04 -3.94 4.20
CA ILE A 182 3.33 -5.09 3.64
C ILE A 182 1.93 -4.63 3.20
N HIS A 183 1.62 -4.82 1.92
CA HIS A 183 0.27 -4.55 1.41
C HIS A 183 -0.67 -5.70 1.78
N SER A 184 -1.47 -5.48 2.82
CA SER A 184 -2.46 -6.43 3.34
C SER A 184 -3.89 -5.88 3.22
N ALA A 185 -4.15 -5.12 2.16
CA ALA A 185 -5.40 -4.37 1.98
C ALA A 185 -6.01 -4.62 0.60
N ASN A 186 -7.18 -4.04 0.37
CA ASN A 186 -7.80 -3.86 -0.95
C ASN A 186 -8.06 -5.16 -1.72
N GLY A 187 -8.22 -6.31 -1.05
CA GLY A 187 -8.52 -7.57 -1.69
C GLY A 187 -7.33 -8.26 -2.39
N TYR A 188 -6.10 -7.82 -2.13
CA TYR A 188 -4.89 -8.48 -2.65
C TYR A 188 -4.48 -9.69 -1.79
N LEU A 189 -3.40 -10.37 -2.13
CA LEU A 189 -3.08 -11.72 -1.65
C LEU A 189 -3.18 -11.87 -0.12
N VAL A 190 -2.53 -11.01 0.66
CA VAL A 190 -2.56 -11.12 2.13
C VAL A 190 -3.96 -10.91 2.67
N ASN A 191 -4.71 -9.92 2.14
CA ASN A 191 -6.11 -9.71 2.47
C ASN A 191 -6.99 -10.91 2.07
N GLN A 192 -6.69 -11.56 0.93
CA GLN A 192 -7.40 -12.78 0.49
C GLN A 192 -7.24 -13.93 1.49
N PHE A 193 -6.08 -14.06 2.14
CA PHE A 193 -5.87 -15.05 3.22
C PHE A 193 -6.65 -14.71 4.48
N ILE A 194 -6.75 -13.44 4.84
CA ILE A 194 -7.49 -12.97 6.03
C ILE A 194 -8.99 -13.21 5.87
N SER A 195 -9.53 -12.94 4.68
CA SER A 195 -10.97 -13.01 4.43
C SER A 195 -11.50 -14.42 4.30
N ALA A 196 -12.55 -14.74 5.06
CA ALA A 196 -13.26 -16.03 4.95
C ALA A 196 -13.93 -16.21 3.57
N HIS A 197 -14.23 -15.13 2.85
CA HIS A 197 -14.88 -15.19 1.54
C HIS A 197 -13.94 -15.66 0.42
N SER A 198 -12.66 -15.36 0.52
CA SER A 198 -11.64 -15.73 -0.46
C SER A 198 -10.71 -16.85 0.02
N ASN A 199 -10.74 -17.18 1.31
CA ASN A 199 -9.95 -18.24 1.91
C ASN A 199 -10.87 -19.34 2.49
N GLN A 200 -11.06 -20.40 1.70
CA GLN A 200 -11.83 -21.59 2.08
C GLN A 200 -10.91 -22.81 2.17
N ARG A 201 -9.67 -22.58 2.61
CA ARG A 201 -8.70 -23.65 2.84
C ARG A 201 -9.05 -24.49 4.08
N ASP A 202 -8.68 -25.75 4.05
CA ASP A 202 -8.84 -26.73 5.14
C ASP A 202 -7.50 -27.09 5.83
N ASP A 203 -6.40 -26.43 5.41
CA ASP A 203 -5.08 -26.57 6.02
C ASP A 203 -4.83 -25.53 7.13
N GLU A 204 -3.59 -25.46 7.60
CA GLU A 204 -3.15 -24.55 8.68
C GLU A 204 -3.29 -23.04 8.35
N TYR A 205 -3.59 -22.67 7.10
CA TYR A 205 -3.81 -21.28 6.65
C TYR A 205 -5.29 -20.92 6.45
N GLY A 206 -6.23 -21.84 6.74
CA GLY A 206 -7.66 -21.65 6.53
C GLY A 206 -8.53 -22.02 7.71
N GLY A 207 -9.84 -21.81 7.56
CA GLY A 207 -10.85 -22.07 8.59
C GLY A 207 -10.93 -20.98 9.66
N SER A 208 -10.39 -21.18 10.84
CA SER A 208 -10.45 -20.22 11.94
C SER A 208 -9.72 -18.91 11.60
N LEU A 209 -10.15 -17.80 12.21
CA LEU A 209 -9.47 -16.51 12.05
C LEU A 209 -7.99 -16.61 12.43
N HIS A 210 -7.66 -17.35 13.47
CA HIS A 210 -6.26 -17.60 13.86
C HIS A 210 -5.43 -18.19 12.71
N ASN A 211 -5.97 -19.16 11.99
CA ASN A 211 -5.31 -19.80 10.84
C ASN A 211 -5.26 -18.86 9.63
N ARG A 212 -6.37 -18.12 9.35
CA ARG A 212 -6.38 -17.14 8.25
C ARG A 212 -5.39 -15.99 8.47
N LEU A 213 -5.08 -15.65 9.70
CA LEU A 213 -4.04 -14.66 10.07
C LEU A 213 -2.63 -15.25 10.07
N ARG A 214 -2.44 -16.56 9.91
CA ARG A 214 -1.13 -17.20 9.92
C ARG A 214 -0.20 -16.68 8.83
N PHE A 215 -0.70 -16.54 7.60
CA PHE A 215 0.12 -16.02 6.48
C PHE A 215 0.64 -14.61 6.76
N LEU A 216 -0.22 -13.71 7.25
CA LEU A 216 0.17 -12.37 7.68
C LEU A 216 1.26 -12.44 8.77
N ARG A 217 1.05 -13.27 9.80
CA ARG A 217 1.98 -13.41 10.93
C ARG A 217 3.35 -13.85 10.46
N GLU A 218 3.41 -14.92 9.66
CA GLU A 218 4.67 -15.47 9.15
C GLU A 218 5.41 -14.49 8.25
N ILE A 219 4.70 -13.72 7.39
CA ILE A 219 5.30 -12.65 6.60
C ILE A 219 5.87 -11.55 7.51
N VAL A 220 5.11 -11.09 8.49
CA VAL A 220 5.55 -10.03 9.42
C VAL A 220 6.78 -10.47 10.19
N GLU A 221 6.81 -11.68 10.71
CA GLU A 221 7.96 -12.26 11.43
C GLU A 221 9.18 -12.35 10.52
N ALA A 222 9.05 -12.95 9.33
CA ALA A 222 10.15 -13.14 8.39
C ALA A 222 10.71 -11.80 7.85
N VAL A 223 9.84 -10.83 7.57
CA VAL A 223 10.27 -9.50 7.11
C VAL A 223 10.90 -8.71 8.25
N ALA A 224 10.34 -8.76 9.48
CA ALA A 224 10.91 -8.10 10.65
C ALA A 224 12.31 -8.64 11.01
N GLU A 225 12.56 -9.91 10.79
CA GLU A 225 13.90 -10.51 10.95
C GLU A 225 14.91 -9.88 9.98
N VAL A 226 14.50 -9.54 8.77
CA VAL A 226 15.37 -8.93 7.74
C VAL A 226 15.61 -7.44 7.96
N VAL A 227 14.54 -6.66 8.18
CA VAL A 227 14.63 -5.19 8.20
C VAL A 227 14.69 -4.60 9.61
N GLY A 228 14.36 -5.37 10.61
CA GLY A 228 14.05 -4.92 11.96
C GLY A 228 12.61 -4.42 12.09
N PRO A 229 11.93 -4.69 13.22
CA PRO A 229 10.51 -4.35 13.38
C PRO A 229 10.25 -2.84 13.25
N GLN A 230 11.21 -1.99 13.62
CA GLN A 230 11.11 -0.52 13.54
C GLN A 230 11.24 0.04 12.11
N ARG A 231 11.44 -0.81 11.10
CA ARG A 231 11.44 -0.48 9.68
C ARG A 231 10.33 -1.20 8.91
N LEU A 232 9.34 -1.71 9.63
CA LEU A 232 8.23 -2.46 9.05
C LEU A 232 6.91 -1.78 9.37
N GLY A 233 6.07 -1.61 8.34
CA GLY A 233 4.67 -1.24 8.45
C GLY A 233 3.76 -2.26 7.76
N VAL A 234 2.49 -2.21 8.07
CA VAL A 234 1.45 -3.01 7.42
C VAL A 234 0.26 -2.14 7.07
N ARG A 235 -0.28 -2.30 5.86
CA ARG A 235 -1.48 -1.58 5.40
C ARG A 235 -2.69 -2.49 5.40
N PHE A 236 -3.77 -2.04 6.06
CA PHE A 236 -5.11 -2.63 6.02
C PHE A 236 -6.13 -1.69 5.39
N ALA A 237 -7.25 -2.25 4.94
CA ALA A 237 -8.43 -1.52 4.49
C ALA A 237 -9.70 -2.19 5.00
N PRO A 238 -10.01 -2.08 6.29
CA PRO A 238 -11.23 -2.62 6.86
C PRO A 238 -12.45 -1.89 6.30
N LEU A 239 -13.45 -2.64 5.86
CA LEU A 239 -14.68 -2.12 5.25
C LEU A 239 -15.88 -2.46 6.15
N PHE A 240 -16.56 -1.43 6.60
CA PHE A 240 -17.72 -1.52 7.49
C PHE A 240 -19.07 -1.38 6.75
N SER A 241 -19.11 -1.68 5.47
CA SER A 241 -20.35 -1.63 4.70
C SER A 241 -21.06 -2.97 4.73
N GLY A 242 -22.17 -3.08 5.45
CA GLY A 242 -22.82 -4.33 5.76
C GLY A 242 -23.70 -4.99 4.69
N THR A 243 -23.53 -4.74 3.38
CA THR A 243 -24.54 -5.21 2.42
C THR A 243 -24.06 -6.11 1.30
N ASP A 244 -22.82 -6.01 0.81
CA ASP A 244 -22.30 -6.85 -0.25
C ASP A 244 -20.82 -7.17 -0.05
N GLN A 245 -20.46 -8.43 -0.18
CA GLN A 245 -19.10 -8.93 0.05
C GLN A 245 -18.08 -8.40 -0.96
N ASP A 246 -18.51 -8.16 -2.19
CA ASP A 246 -17.69 -7.61 -3.28
C ASP A 246 -18.16 -6.20 -3.69
N ARG A 247 -18.78 -5.47 -2.78
CA ARG A 247 -19.37 -4.16 -3.07
C ARG A 247 -18.37 -3.12 -3.49
N VAL A 248 -17.19 -3.16 -2.93
CA VAL A 248 -16.09 -2.27 -3.26
C VAL A 248 -15.22 -2.90 -4.35
N TYR A 249 -14.60 -2.06 -5.16
CA TYR A 249 -13.93 -2.44 -6.41
C TYR A 249 -13.00 -3.67 -6.28
N ILE A 250 -12.16 -3.71 -5.26
CA ILE A 250 -11.22 -4.80 -5.01
C ILE A 250 -11.21 -5.28 -3.56
N GLY A 251 -11.80 -4.53 -2.65
CA GLY A 251 -11.81 -4.84 -1.22
C GLY A 251 -12.75 -6.00 -0.89
N LEU A 252 -12.48 -6.64 0.22
CA LEU A 252 -13.30 -7.71 0.79
C LEU A 252 -13.96 -7.20 2.06
N VAL A 253 -15.28 -7.40 2.16
CA VAL A 253 -16.06 -7.06 3.36
C VAL A 253 -16.14 -8.29 4.26
N GLU A 254 -15.66 -8.16 5.49
CA GLU A 254 -15.76 -9.20 6.50
C GLU A 254 -17.14 -9.18 7.16
N GLU A 255 -17.58 -10.33 7.67
CA GLU A 255 -18.82 -10.43 8.47
C GLU A 255 -18.69 -9.60 9.75
N ASP A 256 -17.56 -9.69 10.44
CA ASP A 256 -17.19 -8.85 11.59
C ASP A 256 -15.83 -8.18 11.32
N PRO A 257 -15.79 -7.04 10.60
CA PRO A 257 -14.55 -6.36 10.31
C PRO A 257 -13.88 -5.80 11.58
N HIS A 258 -14.63 -5.43 12.60
CA HIS A 258 -14.07 -4.95 13.86
C HIS A 258 -13.21 -6.05 14.50
N HIS A 259 -13.80 -7.22 14.76
CA HIS A 259 -13.08 -8.34 15.36
C HIS A 259 -11.91 -8.79 14.48
N THR A 260 -12.13 -9.01 13.19
CA THR A 260 -11.10 -9.50 12.26
C THR A 260 -9.87 -8.62 12.27
N TYR A 261 -10.05 -7.30 12.13
CA TYR A 261 -8.91 -6.38 12.03
C TYR A 261 -8.27 -6.04 13.38
N ILE A 262 -9.00 -6.08 14.49
CA ILE A 262 -8.36 -5.96 15.81
C ILE A 262 -7.49 -7.19 16.10
N GLU A 263 -7.93 -8.41 15.77
CA GLU A 263 -7.09 -9.60 15.89
C GLU A 263 -5.85 -9.54 14.95
N ALA A 264 -6.00 -9.01 13.73
CA ALA A 264 -4.87 -8.77 12.85
C ALA A 264 -3.88 -7.74 13.45
N ILE A 265 -4.38 -6.66 14.05
CA ILE A 265 -3.54 -5.63 14.70
C ILE A 265 -2.80 -6.19 15.91
N LYS A 266 -3.38 -7.12 16.67
CA LYS A 266 -2.67 -7.83 17.75
C LYS A 266 -1.46 -8.61 17.24
N VAL A 267 -1.52 -9.17 16.03
CA VAL A 267 -0.36 -9.81 15.40
C VAL A 267 0.75 -8.79 15.17
N LEU A 268 0.42 -7.58 14.72
CA LEU A 268 1.38 -6.50 14.48
C LEU A 268 1.98 -5.97 15.79
N GLU A 269 1.15 -5.80 16.82
CA GLU A 269 1.60 -5.38 18.15
C GLU A 269 2.59 -6.39 18.75
N ALA A 270 2.29 -7.69 18.66
CA ALA A 270 3.17 -8.75 19.15
C ALA A 270 4.53 -8.75 18.45
N ALA A 271 4.58 -8.36 17.16
CA ALA A 271 5.81 -8.23 16.39
C ALA A 271 6.55 -6.90 16.64
N GLY A 272 5.95 -5.92 17.32
CA GLY A 272 6.54 -4.63 17.66
C GLY A 272 6.89 -3.77 16.45
N ILE A 273 6.11 -3.84 15.37
CA ILE A 273 6.39 -3.11 14.14
C ILE A 273 6.19 -1.60 14.27
N ALA A 274 6.76 -0.82 13.35
CA ALA A 274 6.79 0.64 13.45
C ALA A 274 5.41 1.28 13.30
N TYR A 275 4.57 0.80 12.37
CA TYR A 275 3.27 1.42 12.13
C TYR A 275 2.25 0.47 11.51
N VAL A 276 0.98 0.81 11.71
CA VAL A 276 -0.15 0.32 10.94
C VAL A 276 -0.73 1.47 10.11
N SER A 277 -0.96 1.22 8.81
CA SER A 277 -1.64 2.16 7.91
C SER A 277 -3.02 1.63 7.57
N ILE A 278 -4.06 2.43 7.79
CA ILE A 278 -5.45 2.04 7.58
C ILE A 278 -6.08 2.93 6.52
N ALA A 279 -6.47 2.33 5.39
CA ALA A 279 -7.25 2.98 4.36
C ALA A 279 -8.74 2.87 4.71
N GLU A 280 -9.43 4.03 4.76
CA GLU A 280 -10.86 4.09 5.10
C GLU A 280 -11.77 3.96 3.90
N ALA A 281 -11.25 4.28 2.72
CA ALA A 281 -12.03 4.25 1.50
C ALA A 281 -11.29 3.44 0.46
N ASP A 282 -12.03 2.57 -0.17
CA ASP A 282 -11.67 2.02 -1.46
C ASP A 282 -12.31 2.94 -2.52
N TRP A 283 -11.50 3.81 -3.12
CA TRP A 283 -11.94 4.88 -4.02
C TRP A 283 -12.82 5.92 -3.31
N ASP A 284 -14.09 6.02 -3.70
CA ASP A 284 -14.99 7.05 -3.20
C ASP A 284 -16.20 6.53 -2.42
N ASN A 285 -16.33 5.23 -2.28
CA ASN A 285 -17.59 4.58 -1.91
C ASN A 285 -17.63 3.97 -0.50
N ALA A 286 -16.48 3.69 0.11
CA ALA A 286 -16.47 3.08 1.43
C ALA A 286 -16.92 4.08 2.52
N PRO A 287 -17.68 3.64 3.51
CA PRO A 287 -18.06 4.45 4.65
C PRO A 287 -16.84 4.78 5.50
N GLU A 288 -16.97 5.84 6.31
CA GLU A 288 -15.97 6.15 7.32
C GLU A 288 -15.87 5.03 8.36
N LEU A 289 -14.65 4.84 8.90
CA LEU A 289 -14.45 3.93 10.01
C LEU A 289 -15.19 4.42 11.26
N PRO A 290 -15.87 3.54 12.00
CA PRO A 290 -16.47 3.88 13.29
C PRO A 290 -15.41 4.41 14.27
N GLU A 291 -15.77 5.41 15.06
CA GLU A 291 -14.87 5.95 16.10
C GLU A 291 -14.49 4.88 17.12
N SER A 292 -15.43 3.99 17.48
CA SER A 292 -15.16 2.84 18.35
C SER A 292 -14.08 1.91 17.81
N PHE A 293 -14.00 1.74 16.49
CA PHE A 293 -12.91 0.97 15.87
C PHE A 293 -11.58 1.72 15.96
N ARG A 294 -11.54 3.04 15.68
CA ARG A 294 -10.32 3.85 15.83
C ARG A 294 -9.79 3.80 17.26
N GLN A 295 -10.68 3.88 18.26
CA GLN A 295 -10.31 3.75 19.66
C GLN A 295 -9.73 2.36 19.95
N ALA A 296 -10.39 1.29 19.47
CA ALA A 296 -9.90 -0.07 19.64
C ALA A 296 -8.52 -0.30 18.98
N VAL A 297 -8.27 0.31 17.79
CA VAL A 297 -6.95 0.29 17.15
C VAL A 297 -5.91 0.96 18.05
N ARG A 298 -6.21 2.15 18.59
CA ARG A 298 -5.30 2.88 19.48
C ARG A 298 -5.02 2.11 20.76
N ASP A 299 -6.03 1.49 21.36
CA ASP A 299 -5.89 0.72 22.60
C ASP A 299 -5.09 -0.59 22.39
N THR A 300 -5.08 -1.11 21.15
CA THR A 300 -4.42 -2.37 20.81
C THR A 300 -2.99 -2.19 20.32
N PHE A 301 -2.69 -1.08 19.61
CA PHE A 301 -1.42 -0.88 18.92
C PHE A 301 -0.61 0.28 19.50
N SER A 302 0.57 -0.03 20.00
CA SER A 302 1.49 0.95 20.61
C SER A 302 2.36 1.70 19.60
N GLY A 303 2.51 1.19 18.38
CA GLY A 303 3.23 1.83 17.28
C GLY A 303 2.47 3.02 16.69
N ARG A 304 2.92 3.52 15.52
CA ARG A 304 2.28 4.65 14.86
C ARG A 304 1.07 4.23 14.05
N ILE A 305 0.01 5.03 14.10
CA ILE A 305 -1.22 4.82 13.34
C ILE A 305 -1.32 5.88 12.26
N ILE A 306 -1.45 5.42 11.00
CA ILE A 306 -1.63 6.25 9.82
C ILE A 306 -3.03 6.00 9.27
N TYR A 307 -3.84 7.04 9.10
CA TYR A 307 -5.10 6.92 8.36
C TYR A 307 -5.00 7.54 6.98
N ALA A 308 -5.54 6.86 5.98
CA ALA A 308 -5.71 7.31 4.61
C ALA A 308 -7.18 7.23 4.20
N GLY A 309 -7.63 8.15 3.36
CA GLY A 309 -9.01 8.20 2.87
C GLY A 309 -9.37 9.58 2.36
N ARG A 310 -10.60 10.02 2.63
CA ARG A 310 -11.09 11.36 2.27
C ARG A 310 -10.77 12.40 3.35
N TYR A 311 -9.48 12.54 3.66
CA TYR A 311 -9.04 13.50 4.67
C TYR A 311 -8.91 14.91 4.09
N THR A 312 -9.42 15.88 4.85
CA THR A 312 -9.02 17.29 4.77
C THR A 312 -7.99 17.55 5.88
N ALA A 313 -7.29 18.69 5.81
CA ALA A 313 -6.37 19.09 6.87
C ALA A 313 -7.07 19.17 8.23
N GLU A 314 -8.27 19.76 8.28
CA GLU A 314 -9.06 19.94 9.52
C GLU A 314 -9.48 18.60 10.11
N ARG A 315 -9.91 17.64 9.28
CA ARG A 315 -10.26 16.30 9.74
C ARG A 315 -9.02 15.57 10.27
N GLY A 316 -7.89 15.71 9.59
CA GLY A 316 -6.62 15.12 10.03
C GLY A 316 -6.15 15.69 11.36
N VAL A 317 -6.19 17.02 11.54
CA VAL A 317 -5.86 17.70 12.79
C VAL A 317 -6.70 17.17 13.95
N ARG A 318 -8.03 17.07 13.77
CA ARG A 318 -8.92 16.56 14.85
C ARG A 318 -8.53 15.16 15.32
N LEU A 319 -8.19 14.23 14.41
CA LEU A 319 -7.79 12.88 14.79
C LEU A 319 -6.42 12.83 15.49
N VAL A 320 -5.48 13.67 15.04
CA VAL A 320 -4.16 13.78 15.69
C VAL A 320 -4.28 14.38 17.08
N GLU A 321 -5.06 15.45 17.25
CA GLU A 321 -5.30 16.09 18.55
C GLU A 321 -6.08 15.20 19.52
N ALA A 322 -6.99 14.35 19.00
CA ALA A 322 -7.70 13.35 19.78
C ALA A 322 -6.82 12.13 20.16
N GLY A 323 -5.57 12.05 19.66
CA GLY A 323 -4.68 10.92 19.89
C GLY A 323 -5.07 9.64 19.13
N LEU A 324 -6.07 9.70 18.24
CA LEU A 324 -6.53 8.55 17.45
C LEU A 324 -5.67 8.26 16.22
N ALA A 325 -4.93 9.25 15.75
CA ALA A 325 -3.96 9.13 14.66
C ALA A 325 -2.61 9.74 15.05
N ASP A 326 -1.54 9.22 14.45
CA ASP A 326 -0.20 9.81 14.55
C ASP A 326 0.17 10.59 13.28
N LEU A 327 -0.21 10.06 12.12
CA LEU A 327 0.03 10.63 10.79
C LEU A 327 -1.24 10.50 9.93
N ILE A 328 -1.35 11.39 8.94
CA ILE A 328 -2.46 11.40 7.97
C ILE A 328 -1.90 11.30 6.55
N ALA A 329 -2.42 10.36 5.77
CA ALA A 329 -2.04 10.16 4.39
C ALA A 329 -3.06 10.77 3.43
N PHE A 330 -2.55 11.51 2.43
CA PHE A 330 -3.35 12.21 1.44
C PHE A 330 -3.04 11.66 0.04
N GLY A 331 -3.93 10.86 -0.54
CA GLY A 331 -3.71 10.23 -1.84
C GLY A 331 -3.77 11.22 -3.01
N ARG A 332 -4.95 11.43 -3.57
CA ARG A 332 -5.17 12.31 -4.73
C ARG A 332 -4.66 13.74 -4.55
N PRO A 333 -4.79 14.37 -3.37
CA PRO A 333 -4.16 15.68 -3.16
C PRO A 333 -2.65 15.67 -3.40
N TYR A 334 -1.94 14.60 -3.02
CA TYR A 334 -0.50 14.50 -3.25
C TYR A 334 -0.13 14.26 -4.71
N ILE A 335 -1.00 13.62 -5.50
CA ILE A 335 -0.75 13.47 -6.94
C ILE A 335 -0.60 14.84 -7.59
N ALA A 336 -1.55 15.74 -7.33
CA ALA A 336 -1.62 17.06 -7.97
C ALA A 336 -0.77 18.15 -7.29
N ASN A 337 -0.23 17.91 -6.10
CA ASN A 337 0.48 18.91 -5.33
C ASN A 337 1.81 18.37 -4.80
N PRO A 338 2.92 18.58 -5.52
CA PRO A 338 4.24 18.15 -5.04
C PRO A 338 4.62 18.75 -3.68
N ASP A 339 4.18 19.97 -3.42
CA ASP A 339 4.38 20.77 -2.22
C ASP A 339 3.18 20.70 -1.23
N LEU A 340 2.47 19.57 -1.22
CA LEU A 340 1.24 19.44 -0.42
C LEU A 340 1.40 19.82 1.06
N PRO A 341 2.48 19.44 1.77
CA PRO A 341 2.63 19.85 3.17
C PRO A 341 2.58 21.36 3.36
N GLN A 342 3.29 22.12 2.51
CA GLN A 342 3.29 23.58 2.57
C GLN A 342 1.89 24.14 2.28
N ARG A 343 1.18 23.60 1.28
CA ARG A 343 -0.18 24.05 0.96
C ARG A 343 -1.14 23.81 2.11
N LEU A 344 -1.13 22.62 2.71
CA LEU A 344 -2.01 22.29 3.83
C LEU A 344 -1.71 23.12 5.08
N LEU A 345 -0.42 23.34 5.38
CA LEU A 345 -0.01 24.09 6.57
C LEU A 345 -0.29 25.59 6.46
N ASN A 346 -0.22 26.16 5.25
CA ASN A 346 -0.42 27.58 5.01
C ASN A 346 -1.82 27.91 4.47
N GLY A 347 -2.67 26.91 4.23
CA GLY A 347 -4.00 27.13 3.65
C GLY A 347 -3.97 27.60 2.19
N TRP A 348 -2.93 27.20 1.43
CA TRP A 348 -2.81 27.55 0.02
C TRP A 348 -3.74 26.71 -0.85
N PRO A 349 -4.18 27.24 -2.01
CA PRO A 349 -5.06 26.48 -2.90
C PRO A 349 -4.38 25.25 -3.46
N LEU A 350 -5.15 24.17 -3.63
CA LEU A 350 -4.69 22.94 -4.26
C LEU A 350 -4.83 23.01 -5.79
N ASN A 351 -3.90 22.41 -6.51
CA ASN A 351 -4.02 22.21 -7.95
C ASN A 351 -5.15 21.20 -8.24
N PRO A 352 -5.89 21.38 -9.34
CA PRO A 352 -6.86 20.41 -9.81
C PRO A 352 -6.15 19.11 -10.24
N LEU A 353 -6.79 17.97 -9.96
CA LEU A 353 -6.31 16.67 -10.39
C LEU A 353 -6.59 16.45 -11.88
N ASN A 354 -5.57 16.07 -12.64
CA ASN A 354 -5.74 15.54 -13.99
C ASN A 354 -6.05 14.04 -13.93
N ALA A 355 -7.30 13.68 -14.07
CA ALA A 355 -7.75 12.28 -13.98
C ALA A 355 -7.19 11.40 -15.11
N ASP A 356 -6.97 11.96 -16.30
CA ASP A 356 -6.44 11.23 -17.47
C ASP A 356 -4.95 10.87 -17.31
N GLY A 357 -4.23 11.61 -16.45
CA GLY A 357 -2.81 11.37 -16.15
C GLY A 357 -2.57 10.46 -14.93
N LEU A 358 -3.59 9.80 -14.37
CA LEU A 358 -3.44 8.98 -13.17
C LEU A 358 -2.56 7.75 -13.40
N TYR A 359 -2.75 7.06 -14.51
CA TYR A 359 -2.10 5.78 -14.81
C TYR A 359 -1.39 5.80 -16.16
N GLY A 360 -0.16 5.27 -16.19
CA GLY A 360 0.64 5.20 -17.41
C GLY A 360 1.03 6.58 -17.96
N GLY A 361 1.50 6.62 -19.20
CA GLY A 361 1.90 7.86 -19.86
C GLY A 361 3.30 8.35 -19.51
N THR A 362 3.52 9.62 -19.72
CA THR A 362 4.80 10.31 -19.54
C THR A 362 4.77 11.21 -18.29
N GLU A 363 5.33 12.43 -18.41
CA GLU A 363 5.35 13.45 -17.34
C GLU A 363 3.97 14.05 -17.04
N VAL A 364 3.05 14.00 -18.01
CA VAL A 364 1.73 14.64 -17.90
C VAL A 364 0.88 13.99 -16.80
N GLY A 365 0.39 14.81 -15.86
CA GLY A 365 -0.36 14.33 -14.69
C GLY A 365 0.51 13.55 -13.68
N PHE A 366 1.82 13.63 -13.80
CA PHE A 366 2.78 12.93 -12.94
C PHE A 366 3.82 13.86 -12.32
N THR A 367 4.65 14.49 -13.15
CA THR A 367 5.75 15.37 -12.70
C THR A 367 5.58 16.84 -13.14
N ASP A 368 4.54 17.15 -13.90
CA ASP A 368 4.27 18.47 -14.49
C ASP A 368 3.40 19.39 -13.60
N TYR A 369 2.95 18.93 -12.44
CA TYR A 369 2.18 19.75 -11.53
C TYR A 369 3.05 20.86 -10.91
N PRO A 370 2.57 22.13 -10.93
CA PRO A 370 3.33 23.24 -10.38
C PRO A 370 3.32 23.25 -8.86
N VAL A 371 4.41 23.72 -8.27
CA VAL A 371 4.44 24.18 -6.90
C VAL A 371 3.73 25.53 -6.79
N TYR A 372 3.30 25.89 -5.57
CA TYR A 372 2.66 27.21 -5.34
C TYR A 372 3.69 28.32 -5.48
N ALA A 373 3.37 29.32 -6.32
CA ALA A 373 4.28 30.42 -6.63
C ALA A 373 3.97 31.73 -5.88
N GLY A 374 2.93 31.74 -5.01
CA GLY A 374 2.50 32.93 -4.26
C GLY A 374 1.37 33.68 -4.94
#